data_92a8fd92c8b37284f8340c9b4d80df41
#
_entry.id   92a8fd92c8b37284f8340c9b4d80df41
#
_cell.length_a   1.000
_cell.length_b   1.000
_cell.length_c   1.000
_cell.angle_alpha   90.00
_cell.angle_beta   90.00
_cell.angle_gamma   90.00
#
_symmetry.space_group_name_H-M   'P 1'
#
loop_
_entity.id
_entity.type
_entity.pdbx_description
1 polymer ?
#
loop_
_entity_poly.entity_id
_entity_poly.type
_entity_poly.pdbx_seq_one_letter_code
_entity_poly.pdbx_strand_id
1 'polypeptide(L)'
;MRNTLFVVLAVGLTALASTAAGEELDLLPLGGGGSATQLASAPAGAFVDTAADRELSLSELAAELVQARVVLIGEAHTEIEQKKFHGALLEAMAGLKGELVLGMEFFLRGDQEALDAWIAGQIDDAELLRRTAWYDRGSYRFDYYRPVMEVARSHRLRVVGLNVPREIPRAVNRGGLAALSDEQRALVGEVATGGSPEHRYLISRYFGDTVAVMPPGWFDNMYAAQCLWDVVMARSILANLRPQETMVVIVGTGHVAYGLGISRRISDELAAAGRPPMAVATFCPVVAPPPPDPEDEPAGHPMGGGDKGKGAGMGMGMAAAAASPASFTRGLADFVGVFVDAGGIEAFPQLGFQLTDKEEAPTVSMVFPDSIAAAAGLAAGDRIIDVNGVRPAGRSELRTLLAATEWRQRVGFMVERNGAQQEVAMLLYPQVDLSEPATAPGWSIGPAAEFDPEAGSPVAEATEDLHPRSILVRRNGAPQWVEVRTGEALDAVHEVDGDGRVVRSLYRAPLPDGAVEVRYRRAADGVLESAVRVDRSGRELAP
;
A
#
# COMPACT_ATOMS: atom_id res chain seq x y z
N MET A 1 -17.34 0.72 -24.18
CA MET A 1 -16.37 1.80 -24.09
C MET A 1 -16.62 2.83 -22.97
N ARG A 2 -17.62 2.68 -22.10
CA ARG A 2 -17.94 3.66 -21.03
C ARG A 2 -17.44 3.24 -19.62
N ASN A 3 -16.96 2.02 -19.44
CA ASN A 3 -16.58 1.49 -18.12
C ASN A 3 -15.07 1.38 -17.88
N THR A 4 -14.24 1.62 -18.88
CA THR A 4 -12.79 1.42 -18.77
C THR A 4 -12.06 2.57 -18.04
N LEU A 5 -12.71 3.73 -17.92
CA LEU A 5 -12.08 4.92 -17.32
C LEU A 5 -12.11 4.97 -15.78
N PHE A 6 -12.93 4.14 -15.13
CA PHE A 6 -13.07 4.15 -13.65
C PHE A 6 -11.94 3.43 -12.90
N VAL A 7 -11.18 2.60 -13.60
CA VAL A 7 -10.09 1.81 -13.00
C VAL A 7 -8.83 2.64 -12.77
N VAL A 8 -8.61 3.63 -13.63
CA VAL A 8 -7.43 4.50 -13.55
C VAL A 8 -7.43 5.36 -12.26
N LEU A 9 -8.59 5.62 -11.66
CA LEU A 9 -8.68 6.50 -10.49
C LEU A 9 -8.16 5.88 -9.19
N ALA A 10 -8.28 4.57 -9.00
CA ALA A 10 -7.78 3.92 -7.78
C ALA A 10 -6.31 3.47 -7.93
N VAL A 11 -5.89 3.17 -9.16
CA VAL A 11 -4.51 2.75 -9.47
C VAL A 11 -3.61 3.96 -9.73
N GLY A 12 -4.14 5.04 -10.32
CA GLY A 12 -3.37 6.25 -10.62
C GLY A 12 -2.84 7.01 -9.40
N LEU A 13 -3.49 6.86 -8.24
CA LEU A 13 -3.02 7.50 -6.99
C LEU A 13 -1.87 6.72 -6.31
N THR A 14 -1.68 5.45 -6.66
CA THR A 14 -0.61 4.63 -6.09
C THR A 14 0.64 4.54 -6.95
N ALA A 15 0.51 4.72 -8.28
CA ALA A 15 1.65 4.57 -9.21
C ALA A 15 2.50 5.85 -9.40
N LEU A 16 2.07 7.00 -8.88
CA LEU A 16 2.76 8.28 -9.13
C LEU A 16 3.73 8.71 -8.04
N ALA A 17 3.93 7.92 -7.00
CA ALA A 17 5.00 8.20 -6.03
C ALA A 17 6.40 7.87 -6.57
N SER A 18 6.54 7.08 -7.64
CA SER A 18 7.86 6.54 -8.02
C SER A 18 8.50 7.13 -9.29
N THR A 19 7.81 7.89 -10.12
CA THR A 19 8.42 8.36 -11.39
C THR A 19 8.52 9.88 -11.57
N ALA A 20 8.04 10.69 -10.66
CA ALA A 20 8.13 12.15 -10.74
C ALA A 20 9.05 12.76 -9.67
N ALA A 21 10.02 12.00 -9.19
CA ALA A 21 11.08 12.59 -8.40
C ALA A 21 11.95 13.46 -9.31
N GLY A 22 11.72 14.76 -9.32
CA GLY A 22 12.71 15.75 -9.73
C GLY A 22 12.46 16.57 -10.97
N GLU A 23 11.47 16.33 -11.79
CA GLU A 23 11.25 17.16 -12.96
C GLU A 23 9.93 17.94 -12.89
N GLU A 24 10.02 19.27 -12.75
CA GLU A 24 8.98 20.29 -12.98
C GLU A 24 7.90 20.59 -11.93
N LEU A 25 7.99 20.13 -10.67
CA LEU A 25 7.23 20.79 -9.59
C LEU A 25 7.76 22.24 -9.32
N ASP A 26 8.86 22.60 -9.95
CA ASP A 26 9.58 23.85 -9.74
C ASP A 26 8.95 25.09 -10.38
N LEU A 27 7.89 24.95 -11.14
CA LEU A 27 7.41 26.05 -11.97
C LEU A 27 6.31 26.92 -11.36
N LEU A 28 5.72 26.51 -10.23
CA LEU A 28 4.78 27.36 -9.50
C LEU A 28 5.20 27.52 -8.04
N PRO A 29 5.11 28.72 -7.47
CA PRO A 29 5.28 28.93 -6.03
C PRO A 29 4.09 28.30 -5.28
N LEU A 30 4.16 27.00 -5.04
CA LEU A 30 3.18 26.26 -4.26
C LEU A 30 3.40 26.54 -2.78
N GLY A 31 2.37 27.07 -2.11
CA GLY A 31 2.46 27.54 -0.73
C GLY A 31 2.99 28.98 -0.64
N GLY A 32 2.44 29.78 0.23
CA GLY A 32 2.68 31.21 0.27
C GLY A 32 4.05 31.62 0.81
N GLY A 33 5.10 31.67 0.00
CA GLY A 33 6.36 32.29 0.39
C GLY A 33 7.60 31.71 -0.31
N GLY A 34 8.74 32.43 -0.27
CA GLY A 34 9.97 32.06 -0.96
C GLY A 34 10.63 30.73 -0.54
N SER A 35 10.19 30.10 0.55
CA SER A 35 10.62 28.77 0.95
C SER A 35 9.96 27.64 0.13
N ALA A 36 8.80 27.90 -0.47
CA ALA A 36 8.04 26.88 -1.21
C ALA A 36 8.79 26.34 -2.44
N THR A 37 9.67 27.14 -3.02
CA THR A 37 10.48 26.77 -4.20
C THR A 37 11.92 26.37 -3.84
N GLN A 38 12.30 26.40 -2.57
CA GLN A 38 13.63 25.96 -2.16
C GLN A 38 13.67 24.44 -2.07
N LEU A 39 14.61 23.83 -2.80
CA LEU A 39 14.88 22.40 -2.73
C LEU A 39 15.64 22.08 -1.45
N ALA A 40 15.27 20.97 -0.84
CA ALA A 40 16.01 20.30 0.21
C ALA A 40 16.22 18.84 -0.20
N SER A 41 17.16 18.17 0.44
CA SER A 41 17.45 16.77 0.19
C SER A 41 17.80 16.09 1.51
N ALA A 42 17.32 14.87 1.70
CA ALA A 42 17.61 14.09 2.90
C ALA A 42 17.74 12.59 2.58
N PRO A 43 18.55 11.85 3.37
CA PRO A 43 18.72 10.42 3.17
C PRO A 43 17.45 9.65 3.58
N ALA A 44 17.34 8.43 3.08
CA ALA A 44 16.30 7.50 3.50
C ALA A 44 16.32 7.27 5.03
N GLY A 45 15.16 7.27 5.65
CA GLY A 45 14.98 7.15 7.10
C GLY A 45 15.03 8.47 7.87
N ALA A 46 15.38 9.58 7.22
CA ALA A 46 15.43 10.91 7.85
C ALA A 46 14.03 11.51 8.04
N PHE A 47 13.84 12.25 9.13
CA PHE A 47 12.73 13.19 9.33
C PHE A 47 13.31 14.61 9.36
N VAL A 48 12.73 15.52 8.61
CA VAL A 48 13.25 16.87 8.42
C VAL A 48 12.22 17.92 8.84
N ASP A 49 12.61 18.84 9.71
CA ASP A 49 11.94 20.13 9.89
C ASP A 49 12.31 21.03 8.73
N THR A 50 11.37 21.31 7.85
CA THR A 50 11.63 22.01 6.58
C THR A 50 11.92 23.50 6.79
N ALA A 51 11.39 24.11 7.85
CA ALA A 51 11.60 25.50 8.17
C ALA A 51 12.98 25.72 8.81
N ALA A 52 13.37 24.86 9.76
CA ALA A 52 14.66 24.93 10.45
C ALA A 52 15.81 24.29 9.66
N ASP A 53 15.53 23.54 8.59
CA ASP A 53 16.50 22.73 7.84
C ASP A 53 17.27 21.78 8.75
N ARG A 54 16.55 21.06 9.58
CA ARG A 54 17.10 20.23 10.65
C ARG A 54 16.55 18.82 10.59
N GLU A 55 17.42 17.85 10.62
CA GLU A 55 17.04 16.45 10.79
C GLU A 55 16.61 16.19 12.23
N LEU A 56 15.58 15.36 12.39
CA LEU A 56 14.95 15.01 13.65
C LEU A 56 14.97 13.50 13.88
N SER A 57 15.10 13.10 15.12
CA SER A 57 14.70 11.76 15.54
C SER A 57 13.16 11.66 15.59
N LEU A 58 12.62 10.45 15.61
CA LEU A 58 11.18 10.22 15.78
C LEU A 58 10.63 10.87 17.05
N SER A 59 11.39 10.84 18.15
CA SER A 59 10.99 11.44 19.42
C SER A 59 10.98 12.97 19.36
N GLU A 60 11.92 13.60 18.67
CA GLU A 60 11.92 15.05 18.45
C GLU A 60 10.75 15.46 17.54
N LEU A 61 10.53 14.73 16.45
CA LEU A 61 9.36 14.94 15.57
C LEU A 61 8.05 14.88 16.36
N ALA A 62 7.87 13.84 17.18
CA ALA A 62 6.69 13.71 18.04
C ALA A 62 6.54 14.90 19.00
N ALA A 63 7.65 15.38 19.59
CA ALA A 63 7.64 16.52 20.51
C ALA A 63 7.26 17.85 19.81
N GLU A 64 7.67 18.04 18.57
CA GLU A 64 7.25 19.20 17.78
C GLU A 64 5.77 19.10 17.41
N LEU A 65 5.33 17.93 16.90
CA LEU A 65 3.97 17.73 16.42
C LEU A 65 2.90 17.87 17.53
N VAL A 66 3.17 17.44 18.76
CA VAL A 66 2.19 17.56 19.87
C VAL A 66 1.90 19.01 20.29
N GLN A 67 2.67 19.98 19.82
CA GLN A 67 2.42 21.40 20.05
C GLN A 67 1.25 21.92 19.21
N ALA A 68 0.94 21.29 18.09
CA ALA A 68 -0.18 21.67 17.26
C ALA A 68 -1.51 21.15 17.81
N ARG A 69 -2.62 21.79 17.41
CA ARG A 69 -3.98 21.33 17.72
C ARG A 69 -4.47 20.29 16.73
N VAL A 70 -4.00 20.36 15.50
CA VAL A 70 -4.26 19.39 14.44
C VAL A 70 -2.94 19.03 13.79
N VAL A 71 -2.68 17.74 13.64
CA VAL A 71 -1.50 17.19 12.97
C VAL A 71 -1.99 16.39 11.77
N LEU A 72 -1.73 16.87 10.57
CA LEU A 72 -2.11 16.20 9.32
C LEU A 72 -0.92 15.36 8.83
N ILE A 73 -1.08 14.05 8.85
CA ILE A 73 -0.07 13.08 8.38
C ILE A 73 -0.49 12.59 7.00
N GLY A 74 0.24 12.99 5.98
CA GLY A 74 0.08 12.52 4.62
C GLY A 74 0.56 11.09 4.46
N GLU A 75 -0.05 10.34 3.53
CA GLU A 75 0.36 8.97 3.22
C GLU A 75 0.17 8.61 1.75
N ALA A 76 0.94 7.62 1.27
CA ALA A 76 0.57 6.76 0.18
C ALA A 76 -0.15 5.53 0.75
N HIS A 77 -1.34 5.22 0.23
CA HIS A 77 -2.29 4.30 0.90
C HIS A 77 -1.80 2.85 1.04
N THR A 78 -0.83 2.43 0.24
CA THR A 78 -0.33 1.05 0.21
C THR A 78 1.12 0.90 0.67
N GLU A 79 1.78 1.98 1.08
CA GLU A 79 3.17 1.96 1.50
C GLU A 79 3.31 1.47 2.95
N ILE A 80 3.81 0.25 3.13
CA ILE A 80 3.89 -0.43 4.44
C ILE A 80 4.78 0.32 5.43
N GLU A 81 5.92 0.85 4.99
CA GLU A 81 6.84 1.56 5.90
C GLU A 81 6.20 2.83 6.46
N GLN A 82 5.41 3.54 5.67
CA GLN A 82 4.63 4.67 6.14
C GLN A 82 3.57 4.24 7.18
N LYS A 83 2.96 3.06 7.01
CA LYS A 83 1.97 2.53 7.97
C LYS A 83 2.60 2.15 9.31
N LYS A 84 3.77 1.52 9.29
CA LYS A 84 4.56 1.24 10.51
C LYS A 84 4.95 2.55 11.21
N PHE A 85 5.40 3.53 10.43
CA PHE A 85 5.73 4.87 10.94
C PHE A 85 4.53 5.54 11.63
N HIS A 86 3.30 5.47 11.06
CA HIS A 86 2.12 6.06 11.69
C HIS A 86 1.86 5.48 13.09
N GLY A 87 2.01 4.16 13.26
CA GLY A 87 1.90 3.52 14.56
C GLY A 87 2.98 4.00 15.53
N ALA A 88 4.24 3.98 15.10
CA ALA A 88 5.37 4.40 15.92
C ALA A 88 5.30 5.90 16.32
N LEU A 89 4.87 6.76 15.41
CA LEU A 89 4.70 8.18 15.68
C LEU A 89 3.57 8.43 16.68
N LEU A 90 2.40 7.80 16.48
CA LEU A 90 1.27 7.95 17.40
C LEU A 90 1.63 7.44 18.82
N GLU A 91 2.37 6.32 18.93
CA GLU A 91 2.90 5.80 20.20
C GLU A 91 3.82 6.82 20.89
N ALA A 92 4.78 7.39 20.13
CA ALA A 92 5.68 8.41 20.67
C ALA A 92 4.92 9.67 21.13
N MET A 93 3.92 10.12 20.36
CA MET A 93 3.09 11.27 20.73
C MET A 93 2.23 10.97 21.97
N ALA A 94 1.66 9.76 22.08
CA ALA A 94 0.84 9.37 23.23
C ALA A 94 1.65 9.30 24.52
N GLY A 95 2.94 8.98 24.44
CA GLY A 95 3.87 9.06 25.57
C GLY A 95 4.14 10.49 26.06
N LEU A 96 3.93 11.49 25.22
CA LEU A 96 4.17 12.92 25.53
C LEU A 96 2.90 13.64 25.96
N LYS A 97 1.73 13.26 25.43
CA LYS A 97 0.46 13.95 25.65
C LYS A 97 -0.70 12.96 25.71
N GLY A 98 -1.40 12.90 26.83
CA GLY A 98 -2.52 11.98 27.03
C GLY A 98 -3.82 12.36 26.31
N GLU A 99 -3.96 13.59 25.84
CA GLU A 99 -5.19 14.11 25.22
C GLU A 99 -5.08 14.11 23.67
N LEU A 100 -4.87 12.92 23.11
CA LEU A 100 -4.84 12.70 21.68
C LEU A 100 -6.15 12.13 21.15
N VAL A 101 -6.46 12.45 19.90
CA VAL A 101 -7.57 11.88 19.10
C VAL A 101 -7.00 11.46 17.76
N LEU A 102 -7.36 10.27 17.28
CA LEU A 102 -7.00 9.79 15.96
C LEU A 102 -8.14 10.09 14.98
N GLY A 103 -7.90 10.93 13.98
CA GLY A 103 -8.80 11.15 12.85
C GLY A 103 -8.42 10.28 11.66
N MET A 104 -9.38 9.57 11.06
CA MET A 104 -9.12 8.62 9.97
C MET A 104 -9.95 8.96 8.74
N GLU A 105 -9.29 9.14 7.59
CA GLU A 105 -9.95 9.41 6.31
C GLU A 105 -10.92 8.30 5.90
N PHE A 106 -10.55 7.03 6.12
CA PHE A 106 -11.28 5.88 5.59
C PHE A 106 -12.50 5.48 6.41
N PHE A 107 -12.68 6.02 7.60
CA PHE A 107 -13.92 5.87 8.37
C PHE A 107 -14.86 7.03 8.10
N LEU A 108 -16.16 6.71 8.06
CA LEU A 108 -17.21 7.70 7.89
C LEU A 108 -17.64 8.27 9.24
N ARG A 109 -18.22 9.46 9.23
CA ARG A 109 -18.87 10.07 10.42
C ARG A 109 -19.88 9.13 11.07
N GLY A 110 -20.60 8.33 10.27
CA GLY A 110 -21.59 7.35 10.74
C GLY A 110 -21.01 6.11 11.38
N ASP A 111 -19.70 5.89 11.32
CA ASP A 111 -19.04 4.71 11.90
C ASP A 111 -18.71 4.88 13.41
N GLN A 112 -19.00 6.05 14.00
CA GLN A 112 -18.52 6.42 15.32
C GLN A 112 -18.91 5.40 16.39
N GLU A 113 -20.13 4.88 16.39
CA GLU A 113 -20.56 3.85 17.34
C GLU A 113 -19.72 2.58 17.26
N ALA A 114 -19.39 2.14 16.06
CA ALA A 114 -18.54 0.96 15.84
C ALA A 114 -17.10 1.21 16.29
N LEU A 115 -16.55 2.40 15.99
CA LEU A 115 -15.22 2.82 16.44
C LEU A 115 -15.13 2.89 17.96
N ASP A 116 -16.10 3.50 18.62
CA ASP A 116 -16.14 3.61 20.08
C ASP A 116 -16.24 2.22 20.74
N ALA A 117 -17.08 1.33 20.21
CA ALA A 117 -17.21 -0.04 20.69
C ALA A 117 -15.92 -0.85 20.52
N TRP A 118 -15.21 -0.65 19.40
CA TRP A 118 -13.94 -1.31 19.13
C TRP A 118 -12.82 -0.84 20.08
N ILE A 119 -12.71 0.49 20.29
CA ILE A 119 -11.76 1.09 21.25
C ILE A 119 -12.04 0.60 22.67
N ALA A 120 -13.30 0.45 23.03
CA ALA A 120 -13.71 -0.08 24.34
C ALA A 120 -13.47 -1.60 24.48
N GLY A 121 -13.06 -2.30 23.41
CA GLY A 121 -12.88 -3.75 23.41
C GLY A 121 -14.19 -4.55 23.45
N GLN A 122 -15.31 -3.93 23.11
CA GLN A 122 -16.64 -4.57 23.08
C GLN A 122 -16.87 -5.38 21.81
N ILE A 123 -16.16 -5.05 20.73
CA ILE A 123 -16.17 -5.78 19.45
C ILE A 123 -14.74 -6.04 19.00
N ASP A 124 -14.56 -7.09 18.21
CA ASP A 124 -13.31 -7.44 17.55
C ASP A 124 -13.16 -6.74 16.18
N ASP A 125 -12.06 -7.03 15.50
CA ASP A 125 -11.77 -6.46 14.17
C ASP A 125 -12.81 -6.92 13.13
N ALA A 126 -13.22 -8.19 13.18
CA ALA A 126 -14.17 -8.72 12.20
C ALA A 126 -15.51 -7.99 12.30
N GLU A 127 -15.99 -7.75 13.51
CA GLU A 127 -17.23 -7.01 13.76
C GLU A 127 -17.10 -5.52 13.43
N LEU A 128 -15.93 -4.89 13.71
CA LEU A 128 -15.65 -3.52 13.26
C LEU A 128 -15.76 -3.42 11.74
N LEU A 129 -15.04 -4.28 11.01
CA LEU A 129 -15.01 -4.27 9.54
C LEU A 129 -16.41 -4.54 8.95
N ARG A 130 -17.19 -5.40 9.58
CA ARG A 130 -18.56 -5.69 9.20
C ARG A 130 -19.50 -4.48 9.43
N ARG A 131 -19.49 -3.88 10.64
CA ARG A 131 -20.36 -2.72 10.98
C ARG A 131 -20.04 -1.50 10.13
N THR A 132 -18.77 -1.27 9.86
CA THR A 132 -18.33 -0.16 9.01
C THR A 132 -18.46 -0.46 7.52
N ALA A 133 -18.86 -1.68 7.13
CA ALA A 133 -18.86 -2.15 5.74
C ALA A 133 -17.53 -1.84 5.02
N TRP A 134 -16.40 -2.00 5.72
CA TRP A 134 -15.08 -1.56 5.30
C TRP A 134 -14.73 -2.00 3.88
N TYR A 135 -14.83 -3.30 3.61
CA TYR A 135 -14.50 -3.85 2.30
C TYR A 135 -15.56 -3.58 1.23
N ASP A 136 -16.83 -3.39 1.60
CA ASP A 136 -17.89 -3.02 0.66
C ASP A 136 -17.71 -1.61 0.09
N ARG A 137 -17.18 -0.73 0.90
CA ARG A 137 -16.85 0.64 0.48
C ARG A 137 -15.67 0.68 -0.48
N GLY A 138 -14.97 -0.45 -0.71
CA GLY A 138 -13.76 -0.54 -1.51
C GLY A 138 -12.57 0.15 -0.84
N SER A 139 -12.50 0.07 0.48
CA SER A 139 -11.35 0.51 1.26
C SER A 139 -10.15 -0.40 1.03
N TYR A 140 -8.97 0.07 1.37
CA TYR A 140 -7.74 -0.72 1.33
C TYR A 140 -7.79 -1.83 2.36
N ARG A 141 -6.85 -2.77 2.29
CA ARG A 141 -6.71 -3.82 3.30
C ARG A 141 -6.54 -3.18 4.68
N PHE A 142 -7.31 -3.65 5.67
CA PHE A 142 -7.30 -3.06 7.02
C PHE A 142 -5.94 -3.20 7.72
N ASP A 143 -5.18 -4.23 7.37
CA ASP A 143 -3.84 -4.46 7.94
C ASP A 143 -2.86 -3.31 7.68
N TYR A 144 -3.07 -2.50 6.65
CA TYR A 144 -2.31 -1.25 6.47
C TYR A 144 -2.55 -0.26 7.62
N TYR A 145 -3.74 -0.23 8.18
CA TYR A 145 -4.11 0.72 9.24
C TYR A 145 -4.06 0.10 10.64
N ARG A 146 -3.88 -1.22 10.73
CA ARG A 146 -3.78 -1.95 12.00
C ARG A 146 -2.72 -1.35 12.94
N PRO A 147 -1.48 -1.03 12.52
CA PRO A 147 -0.47 -0.48 13.43
C PRO A 147 -0.95 0.77 14.17
N VAL A 148 -1.50 1.76 13.48
CA VAL A 148 -1.96 3.01 14.11
C VAL A 148 -3.24 2.81 14.91
N MET A 149 -4.13 1.91 14.46
CA MET A 149 -5.39 1.59 15.17
C MET A 149 -5.11 0.85 16.48
N GLU A 150 -4.18 -0.10 16.52
CA GLU A 150 -3.78 -0.81 17.72
C GLU A 150 -3.17 0.11 18.78
N VAL A 151 -2.35 1.08 18.38
CA VAL A 151 -1.85 2.12 19.28
C VAL A 151 -3.02 2.94 19.84
N ALA A 152 -3.97 3.37 19.00
CA ALA A 152 -5.14 4.09 19.47
C ALA A 152 -5.94 3.26 20.51
N ARG A 153 -6.09 1.96 20.28
CA ARG A 153 -6.78 1.04 21.21
C ARG A 153 -6.02 0.84 22.51
N SER A 154 -4.70 0.62 22.45
CA SER A 154 -3.86 0.40 23.64
C SER A 154 -3.87 1.61 24.59
N HIS A 155 -3.84 2.81 24.02
CA HIS A 155 -3.92 4.07 24.77
C HIS A 155 -5.37 4.56 25.00
N ARG A 156 -6.37 3.82 24.52
CA ARG A 156 -7.80 4.20 24.61
C ARG A 156 -8.07 5.58 24.00
N LEU A 157 -7.35 5.92 22.93
CA LEU A 157 -7.58 7.17 22.21
C LEU A 157 -8.92 7.08 21.47
N ARG A 158 -9.62 8.19 21.45
CA ARG A 158 -10.83 8.30 20.63
C ARG A 158 -10.44 8.29 19.15
N VAL A 159 -11.08 7.43 18.34
CA VAL A 159 -10.94 7.40 16.88
C VAL A 159 -12.16 8.07 16.25
N VAL A 160 -11.94 8.94 15.28
CA VAL A 160 -12.99 9.72 14.62
C VAL A 160 -13.00 9.43 13.12
N GLY A 161 -14.16 9.03 12.59
CA GLY A 161 -14.39 8.94 11.16
C GLY A 161 -14.59 10.35 10.56
N LEU A 162 -13.78 10.68 9.57
CA LEU A 162 -13.76 12.05 9.03
C LEU A 162 -14.63 12.23 7.80
N ASN A 163 -14.97 11.15 7.10
CA ASN A 163 -15.54 11.23 5.76
C ASN A 163 -17.06 11.01 5.73
N VAL A 164 -17.62 11.16 4.55
CA VAL A 164 -19.02 10.92 4.20
C VAL A 164 -19.14 9.72 3.25
N PRO A 165 -20.36 9.16 3.08
CA PRO A 165 -20.55 8.03 2.15
C PRO A 165 -20.03 8.32 0.74
N ARG A 166 -19.39 7.32 0.13
CA ARG A 166 -18.71 7.43 -1.19
C ARG A 166 -19.65 7.81 -2.34
N GLU A 167 -20.95 7.60 -2.19
CA GLU A 167 -21.97 7.99 -3.16
C GLU A 167 -21.94 9.50 -3.41
N ILE A 168 -21.58 10.27 -2.37
CA ILE A 168 -21.54 11.74 -2.43
C ILE A 168 -20.41 12.21 -3.35
N PRO A 169 -19.10 11.93 -3.08
CA PRO A 169 -18.04 12.34 -3.99
C PRO A 169 -18.17 11.68 -5.37
N ARG A 170 -18.72 10.46 -5.48
CA ARG A 170 -19.01 9.83 -6.78
C ARG A 170 -20.07 10.57 -7.59
N ALA A 171 -21.10 11.14 -6.94
CA ALA A 171 -22.08 11.98 -7.61
C ALA A 171 -21.42 13.25 -8.15
N VAL A 172 -20.57 13.89 -7.33
CA VAL A 172 -19.83 15.09 -7.74
C VAL A 172 -18.87 14.77 -8.90
N ASN A 173 -18.15 13.67 -8.86
CA ASN A 173 -17.29 13.24 -9.97
C ASN A 173 -18.03 13.08 -11.29
N ARG A 174 -19.29 12.64 -11.26
CA ARG A 174 -20.10 12.41 -12.47
C ARG A 174 -20.75 13.66 -13.03
N GLY A 175 -21.17 14.59 -12.17
CA GLY A 175 -21.99 15.73 -12.62
C GLY A 175 -21.76 17.03 -11.84
N GLY A 176 -20.62 17.16 -11.15
CA GLY A 176 -20.32 18.31 -10.32
C GLY A 176 -21.21 18.37 -9.06
N LEU A 177 -21.10 19.44 -8.28
CA LEU A 177 -21.92 19.63 -7.07
C LEU A 177 -23.44 19.70 -7.38
N ALA A 178 -23.81 20.03 -8.61
CA ALA A 178 -25.20 20.05 -9.03
C ALA A 178 -25.87 18.67 -9.00
N ALA A 179 -25.09 17.59 -9.09
CA ALA A 179 -25.59 16.22 -9.06
C ALA A 179 -25.94 15.71 -7.65
N LEU A 180 -25.64 16.46 -6.60
CA LEU A 180 -26.00 16.08 -5.23
C LEU A 180 -27.50 16.20 -5.01
N SER A 181 -28.13 15.23 -4.32
CA SER A 181 -29.48 15.34 -3.81
C SER A 181 -29.58 16.37 -2.67
N ASP A 182 -30.78 16.76 -2.29
CA ASP A 182 -30.98 17.69 -1.18
C ASP A 182 -30.51 17.10 0.16
N GLU A 183 -30.70 15.80 0.37
CA GLU A 183 -30.18 15.07 1.55
C GLU A 183 -28.65 15.05 1.56
N GLN A 184 -28.03 14.82 0.40
CA GLN A 184 -26.57 14.84 0.28
C GLN A 184 -26.01 16.24 0.52
N ARG A 185 -26.68 17.29 -0.01
CA ARG A 185 -26.32 18.70 0.27
C ARG A 185 -26.45 19.02 1.76
N ALA A 186 -27.53 18.58 2.40
CA ALA A 186 -27.73 18.80 3.84
C ALA A 186 -26.61 18.14 4.67
N LEU A 187 -26.11 16.98 4.24
CA LEU A 187 -25.05 16.24 4.94
C LEU A 187 -23.67 16.92 4.83
N VAL A 188 -23.34 17.49 3.66
CA VAL A 188 -22.02 18.10 3.41
C VAL A 188 -22.01 19.60 3.65
N GLY A 189 -23.18 20.25 3.65
CA GLY A 189 -23.32 21.71 3.72
C GLY A 189 -22.88 22.42 2.43
N GLU A 190 -22.78 23.74 2.49
CA GLU A 190 -22.23 24.50 1.37
C GLU A 190 -20.75 24.16 1.17
N VAL A 191 -20.40 23.75 -0.03
CA VAL A 191 -19.02 23.41 -0.43
C VAL A 191 -18.54 24.44 -1.45
N ALA A 192 -17.56 25.23 -1.06
CA ALA A 192 -16.84 26.07 -2.00
C ALA A 192 -15.90 25.17 -2.84
N THR A 193 -16.23 24.98 -4.09
CA THR A 193 -15.39 24.23 -5.07
C THR A 193 -14.24 25.05 -5.64
N GLY A 194 -14.21 26.36 -5.32
CA GLY A 194 -13.11 27.24 -5.67
C GLY A 194 -11.90 26.96 -4.76
N GLY A 195 -11.10 25.94 -5.08
CA GLY A 195 -9.73 25.85 -4.58
C GLY A 195 -8.88 26.93 -5.25
N SER A 196 -7.67 27.15 -4.71
CA SER A 196 -6.73 28.03 -5.37
C SER A 196 -6.24 27.43 -6.71
N PRO A 197 -5.78 28.25 -7.66
CA PRO A 197 -5.14 27.77 -8.87
C PRO A 197 -3.99 26.79 -8.59
N GLU A 198 -3.24 27.03 -7.51
CA GLU A 198 -2.13 26.17 -7.05
C GLU A 198 -2.62 24.79 -6.63
N HIS A 199 -3.72 24.72 -5.85
CA HIS A 199 -4.30 23.45 -5.45
C HIS A 199 -4.82 22.67 -6.68
N ARG A 200 -5.47 23.35 -7.60
CA ARG A 200 -5.93 22.74 -8.84
C ARG A 200 -4.76 22.19 -9.67
N TYR A 201 -3.67 22.96 -9.76
CA TYR A 201 -2.46 22.52 -10.44
C TYR A 201 -1.85 21.29 -9.75
N LEU A 202 -1.67 21.33 -8.43
CA LEU A 202 -1.18 20.19 -7.65
C LEU A 202 -1.98 18.91 -7.94
N ILE A 203 -3.31 19.00 -7.85
CA ILE A 203 -4.17 17.84 -8.12
C ILE A 203 -4.05 17.39 -9.59
N SER A 204 -3.88 18.31 -10.55
CA SER A 204 -3.67 17.92 -11.95
C SER A 204 -2.37 17.14 -12.17
N ARG A 205 -1.33 17.44 -11.41
CA ARG A 205 -0.03 16.72 -11.50
C ARG A 205 -0.13 15.27 -11.03
N TYR A 206 -1.00 14.96 -10.07
CA TYR A 206 -1.27 13.56 -9.69
C TYR A 206 -1.84 12.70 -10.83
N PHE A 207 -2.40 13.32 -11.86
CA PHE A 207 -2.93 12.61 -13.05
C PHE A 207 -2.00 12.70 -14.27
N GLY A 208 -0.94 13.49 -14.17
CA GLY A 208 0.05 13.64 -15.23
C GLY A 208 -0.59 13.98 -16.59
N ASP A 209 -0.04 13.42 -17.63
CA ASP A 209 -0.50 13.66 -19.02
C ASP A 209 -1.93 13.15 -19.29
N THR A 210 -2.48 12.30 -18.43
CA THR A 210 -3.86 11.82 -18.61
C THR A 210 -4.89 12.95 -18.52
N VAL A 211 -4.58 14.05 -17.84
CA VAL A 211 -5.47 15.23 -17.81
C VAL A 211 -5.75 15.77 -19.20
N ALA A 212 -4.75 15.76 -20.09
CA ALA A 212 -4.88 16.31 -21.46
C ALA A 212 -5.82 15.47 -22.35
N VAL A 213 -6.02 14.19 -22.04
CA VAL A 213 -6.88 13.28 -22.81
C VAL A 213 -8.22 12.99 -22.12
N MET A 214 -8.48 13.60 -20.97
CA MET A 214 -9.76 13.48 -20.27
C MET A 214 -10.90 14.17 -21.04
N PRO A 215 -12.12 13.62 -20.96
CA PRO A 215 -13.29 14.31 -21.50
C PRO A 215 -13.47 15.72 -20.91
N PRO A 216 -13.98 16.69 -21.68
CA PRO A 216 -14.24 18.04 -21.19
C PRO A 216 -15.08 18.05 -19.91
N GLY A 217 -14.66 18.83 -18.92
CA GLY A 217 -15.32 18.96 -17.62
C GLY A 217 -15.09 17.80 -16.64
N TRP A 218 -14.43 16.72 -17.09
CA TRP A 218 -14.21 15.56 -16.23
C TRP A 218 -13.22 15.88 -15.10
N PHE A 219 -12.11 16.53 -15.42
CA PHE A 219 -11.16 17.00 -14.41
C PHE A 219 -11.78 18.02 -13.45
N ASP A 220 -12.66 18.91 -13.94
CA ASP A 220 -13.36 19.88 -13.09
C ASP A 220 -14.23 19.20 -12.04
N ASN A 221 -14.98 18.18 -12.43
CA ASN A 221 -15.83 17.42 -11.52
C ASN A 221 -15.01 16.63 -10.50
N MET A 222 -13.91 16.04 -10.95
CA MET A 222 -13.00 15.30 -10.08
C MET A 222 -12.32 16.23 -9.07
N TYR A 223 -11.85 17.39 -9.50
CA TYR A 223 -11.30 18.40 -8.63
C TYR A 223 -12.34 18.95 -7.64
N ALA A 224 -13.59 19.10 -8.07
CA ALA A 224 -14.70 19.46 -7.18
C ALA A 224 -14.94 18.38 -6.10
N ALA A 225 -14.82 17.10 -6.45
CA ALA A 225 -14.91 16.01 -5.47
C ALA A 225 -13.73 16.01 -4.48
N GLN A 226 -12.51 16.32 -4.93
CA GLN A 226 -11.35 16.52 -4.06
C GLN A 226 -11.60 17.65 -3.06
N CYS A 227 -12.05 18.81 -3.55
CA CYS A 227 -12.39 19.95 -2.69
C CYS A 227 -13.50 19.61 -1.68
N LEU A 228 -14.49 18.79 -2.09
CA LEU A 228 -15.55 18.33 -1.21
C LEU A 228 -14.98 17.47 -0.08
N TRP A 229 -14.08 16.53 -0.38
CA TRP A 229 -13.40 15.72 0.64
C TRP A 229 -12.65 16.60 1.64
N ASP A 230 -11.85 17.56 1.16
CA ASP A 230 -11.09 18.48 2.03
C ASP A 230 -12.00 19.25 2.99
N VAL A 231 -13.11 19.81 2.48
CA VAL A 231 -14.08 20.56 3.29
C VAL A 231 -14.76 19.65 4.31
N VAL A 232 -15.20 18.46 3.89
CA VAL A 232 -15.88 17.51 4.77
C VAL A 232 -14.97 17.07 5.90
N MET A 233 -13.72 16.72 5.59
CA MET A 233 -12.75 16.30 6.60
C MET A 233 -12.35 17.45 7.53
N ALA A 234 -12.12 18.66 7.02
CA ALA A 234 -11.86 19.84 7.85
C ALA A 234 -13.02 20.12 8.84
N ARG A 235 -14.26 20.05 8.38
CA ARG A 235 -15.45 20.19 9.25
C ARG A 235 -15.56 19.08 10.28
N SER A 236 -15.25 17.83 9.91
CA SER A 236 -15.22 16.70 10.85
C SER A 236 -14.18 16.89 11.95
N ILE A 237 -12.98 17.37 11.58
CA ILE A 237 -11.92 17.70 12.52
C ILE A 237 -12.40 18.78 13.49
N LEU A 238 -12.88 19.90 12.98
CA LEU A 238 -13.32 21.05 13.81
C LEU A 238 -14.51 20.72 14.72
N ALA A 239 -15.42 19.85 14.29
CA ALA A 239 -16.59 19.43 15.06
C ALA A 239 -16.23 18.44 16.17
N ASN A 240 -15.16 17.67 16.02
CA ASN A 240 -14.78 16.60 16.96
C ASN A 240 -13.59 16.95 17.84
N LEU A 241 -12.91 18.07 17.61
CA LEU A 241 -11.76 18.50 18.40
C LEU A 241 -12.23 19.27 19.65
N ARG A 242 -12.02 18.69 20.83
CA ARG A 242 -12.34 19.30 22.12
C ARG A 242 -11.23 20.26 22.58
N PRO A 243 -11.51 21.20 23.53
CA PRO A 243 -10.46 21.97 24.16
C PRO A 243 -9.35 21.07 24.72
N GLN A 244 -8.10 21.47 24.57
CA GLN A 244 -6.89 20.73 25.04
C GLN A 244 -6.49 19.48 24.21
N GLU A 245 -7.37 18.92 23.40
CA GLU A 245 -7.01 17.77 22.54
C GLU A 245 -6.10 18.19 21.38
N THR A 246 -5.23 17.29 20.95
CA THR A 246 -4.57 17.30 19.65
C THR A 246 -5.14 16.17 18.81
N MET A 247 -5.63 16.48 17.61
CA MET A 247 -6.08 15.46 16.66
C MET A 247 -4.97 15.14 15.68
N VAL A 248 -4.52 13.89 15.69
CA VAL A 248 -3.62 13.32 14.68
C VAL A 248 -4.49 12.72 13.58
N VAL A 249 -4.30 13.17 12.36
CA VAL A 249 -5.13 12.80 11.20
C VAL A 249 -4.28 12.04 10.21
N ILE A 250 -4.70 10.81 9.88
CA ILE A 250 -4.09 10.00 8.81
C ILE A 250 -4.92 10.15 7.54
N VAL A 251 -4.30 10.65 6.48
CA VAL A 251 -4.98 11.04 5.24
C VAL A 251 -4.02 10.98 4.05
N GLY A 252 -4.53 10.76 2.85
CA GLY A 252 -3.71 10.78 1.63
C GLY A 252 -2.93 12.10 1.46
N THR A 253 -1.66 12.01 1.02
CA THR A 253 -0.76 13.16 0.86
C THR A 253 -1.36 14.30 0.03
N GLY A 254 -2.22 14.00 -0.96
CA GLY A 254 -2.91 15.01 -1.77
C GLY A 254 -3.81 15.97 -0.98
N HIS A 255 -4.23 15.59 0.23
CA HIS A 255 -5.02 16.42 1.14
C HIS A 255 -4.17 17.30 2.07
N VAL A 256 -2.85 17.05 2.13
CA VAL A 256 -1.92 17.69 3.08
C VAL A 256 -0.93 18.61 2.37
N ALA A 257 -0.40 18.16 1.24
CA ALA A 257 0.71 18.78 0.55
C ALA A 257 0.54 20.29 0.33
N TYR A 258 1.58 21.04 0.63
CA TYR A 258 1.66 22.50 0.54
C TYR A 258 0.61 23.26 1.37
N GLY A 259 -0.09 22.59 2.30
CA GLY A 259 -1.15 23.18 3.10
C GLY A 259 -2.41 23.58 2.28
N LEU A 260 -2.52 23.14 1.04
CA LEU A 260 -3.56 23.59 0.09
C LEU A 260 -4.91 22.87 0.25
N GLY A 261 -4.90 21.66 0.83
CA GLY A 261 -6.10 20.85 1.09
C GLY A 261 -6.75 21.15 2.45
N ILE A 262 -6.78 20.18 3.35
CA ILE A 262 -7.46 20.24 4.65
C ILE A 262 -6.99 21.42 5.50
N SER A 263 -5.68 21.70 5.55
CA SER A 263 -5.13 22.81 6.34
C SER A 263 -5.75 24.16 5.93
N ARG A 264 -5.83 24.42 4.62
CA ARG A 264 -6.47 25.61 4.09
C ARG A 264 -7.96 25.66 4.45
N ARG A 265 -8.68 24.51 4.35
CA ARG A 265 -10.12 24.45 4.68
C ARG A 265 -10.39 24.67 6.16
N ILE A 266 -9.52 24.19 7.05
CA ILE A 266 -9.61 24.51 8.49
C ILE A 266 -9.52 26.03 8.69
N SER A 267 -8.57 26.68 8.05
CA SER A 267 -8.41 28.16 8.13
C SER A 267 -9.62 28.90 7.59
N ASP A 268 -10.15 28.50 6.43
CA ASP A 268 -11.31 29.09 5.80
C ASP A 268 -12.58 28.95 6.68
N GLU A 269 -12.83 27.77 7.26
CA GLU A 269 -13.98 27.51 8.14
C GLU A 269 -13.90 28.28 9.46
N LEU A 270 -12.70 28.39 10.04
CA LEU A 270 -12.49 29.20 11.24
C LEU A 270 -12.71 30.68 10.97
N ALA A 271 -12.19 31.20 9.86
CA ALA A 271 -12.38 32.60 9.45
C ALA A 271 -13.87 32.91 9.18
N ALA A 272 -14.56 32.02 8.46
CA ALA A 272 -15.99 32.17 8.20
C ALA A 272 -16.83 32.17 9.50
N ALA A 273 -16.40 31.43 10.51
CA ALA A 273 -17.05 31.37 11.83
C ALA A 273 -16.59 32.50 12.78
N GLY A 274 -15.73 33.41 12.36
CA GLY A 274 -15.15 34.47 13.21
C GLY A 274 -14.30 33.92 14.39
N ARG A 275 -13.76 32.72 14.23
CA ARG A 275 -12.92 32.04 15.24
C ARG A 275 -11.42 32.36 14.99
N PRO A 276 -10.61 32.39 16.04
CA PRO A 276 -9.17 32.60 15.89
C PRO A 276 -8.52 31.47 15.09
N PRO A 277 -7.40 31.74 14.42
CA PRO A 277 -6.59 30.72 13.76
C PRO A 277 -6.19 29.61 14.74
N MET A 278 -6.02 28.40 14.21
CA MET A 278 -5.61 27.22 14.97
C MET A 278 -4.24 26.73 14.45
N ALA A 279 -3.38 26.28 15.35
CA ALA A 279 -2.12 25.66 14.97
C ALA A 279 -2.38 24.31 14.29
N VAL A 280 -2.00 24.20 13.03
CA VAL A 280 -2.03 22.97 12.23
C VAL A 280 -0.59 22.67 11.85
N ALA A 281 -0.12 21.47 12.14
CA ALA A 281 1.17 20.96 11.66
C ALA A 281 0.93 19.92 10.55
N THR A 282 1.80 19.92 9.57
CA THR A 282 1.72 19.04 8.39
C THR A 282 2.96 18.17 8.28
N PHE A 283 2.75 16.90 7.93
CA PHE A 283 3.80 15.94 7.62
C PHE A 283 3.50 15.27 6.28
N CYS A 284 4.47 15.25 5.36
CA CYS A 284 4.38 14.54 4.10
C CYS A 284 5.52 13.52 3.95
N PRO A 285 5.22 12.29 3.52
CA PRO A 285 6.24 11.34 3.12
C PRO A 285 6.77 11.68 1.72
N VAL A 286 8.05 11.42 1.50
CA VAL A 286 8.67 11.32 0.18
C VAL A 286 9.38 9.99 0.07
N VAL A 287 9.50 9.47 -1.13
CA VAL A 287 10.18 8.20 -1.38
C VAL A 287 11.58 8.48 -1.90
N ALA A 288 12.56 7.85 -1.29
CA ALA A 288 13.94 7.92 -1.76
C ALA A 288 14.05 7.18 -3.10
N PRO A 289 14.73 7.76 -4.11
CA PRO A 289 15.00 7.03 -5.34
C PRO A 289 15.87 5.81 -5.04
N PRO A 290 15.74 4.75 -5.86
CA PRO A 290 16.60 3.59 -5.72
C PRO A 290 18.08 3.96 -5.86
N PRO A 291 18.99 3.14 -5.34
CA PRO A 291 20.42 3.35 -5.59
C PRO A 291 20.67 3.34 -7.11
N PRO A 292 21.61 4.17 -7.60
CA PRO A 292 21.96 4.19 -9.01
C PRO A 292 22.45 2.80 -9.44
N ASP A 293 22.11 2.41 -10.67
CA ASP A 293 22.60 1.16 -11.24
C ASP A 293 24.13 1.23 -11.33
N PRO A 294 24.86 0.20 -10.88
CA PRO A 294 26.32 0.18 -11.02
C PRO A 294 26.83 0.37 -12.47
N GLU A 295 25.97 0.12 -13.47
CA GLU A 295 26.29 0.35 -14.89
C GLU A 295 26.14 1.82 -15.32
N ASP A 296 25.43 2.66 -14.54
CA ASP A 296 25.24 4.08 -14.81
C ASP A 296 26.34 5.00 -14.19
N GLU A 297 27.27 4.45 -13.42
CA GLU A 297 28.43 5.23 -13.01
C GLU A 297 29.26 5.57 -14.27
N PRO A 298 29.44 6.87 -14.61
CA PRO A 298 30.27 7.25 -15.74
C PRO A 298 31.65 6.66 -15.54
N ALA A 299 32.05 5.77 -16.46
CA ALA A 299 33.35 5.12 -16.43
C ALA A 299 34.42 6.17 -16.21
N GLY A 300 34.91 6.28 -14.98
CA GLY A 300 35.95 7.21 -14.59
C GLY A 300 37.14 7.01 -15.49
N HIS A 301 37.50 8.02 -16.27
CA HIS A 301 38.70 7.99 -17.06
C HIS A 301 39.89 7.62 -16.16
N PRO A 302 40.67 6.57 -16.47
CA PRO A 302 41.84 6.22 -15.69
C PRO A 302 42.91 7.30 -15.93
N MET A 303 43.01 8.25 -15.03
CA MET A 303 44.20 9.10 -14.93
C MET A 303 45.30 8.29 -14.25
N GLY A 304 46.22 7.91 -15.09
CA GLY A 304 47.61 7.52 -14.93
C GLY A 304 48.20 7.09 -13.60
N GLY A 305 48.72 5.85 -13.64
CA GLY A 305 50.07 5.48 -13.24
C GLY A 305 50.47 5.58 -11.77
N GLY A 306 50.70 4.42 -11.14
CA GLY A 306 51.51 4.37 -9.91
C GLY A 306 51.37 3.10 -9.09
N ASP A 307 52.22 2.16 -9.41
CA ASP A 307 52.92 1.22 -8.52
C ASP A 307 52.17 0.14 -7.70
N LYS A 308 52.74 -1.05 -7.82
CA LYS A 308 52.32 -2.32 -7.25
C LYS A 308 52.59 -2.40 -5.75
N GLY A 309 51.57 -2.66 -4.95
CA GLY A 309 51.73 -3.13 -3.57
C GLY A 309 50.82 -4.32 -3.31
N LYS A 310 51.40 -5.52 -3.16
CA LYS A 310 50.71 -6.72 -2.69
C LYS A 310 50.28 -6.53 -1.23
N GLY A 311 48.99 -6.59 -0.95
CA GLY A 311 48.46 -6.70 0.40
C GLY A 311 47.20 -7.56 0.40
N ALA A 312 47.26 -8.76 0.94
CA ALA A 312 46.13 -9.60 1.24
C ALA A 312 45.24 -8.90 2.27
N GLY A 313 44.02 -8.61 1.93
CA GLY A 313 43.03 -8.00 2.83
C GLY A 313 41.69 -8.73 2.70
N MET A 314 41.29 -9.27 3.82
CA MET A 314 40.06 -10.00 4.14
C MET A 314 38.81 -9.39 3.55
N GLY A 315 37.86 -10.28 3.19
CA GLY A 315 36.54 -9.91 2.65
C GLY A 315 35.80 -8.90 3.52
N MET A 316 35.55 -7.73 2.97
CA MET A 316 34.49 -6.84 3.41
C MET A 316 33.22 -7.32 2.72
N GLY A 317 32.23 -7.68 3.53
CA GLY A 317 30.87 -7.88 3.05
C GLY A 317 30.44 -6.62 2.26
N MET A 318 29.90 -6.82 1.06
CA MET A 318 29.30 -5.74 0.29
C MET A 318 28.17 -5.14 1.14
N ALA A 319 28.41 -3.94 1.66
CA ALA A 319 27.32 -3.13 2.21
C ALA A 319 26.32 -2.91 1.06
N ALA A 320 25.05 -3.22 1.29
CA ALA A 320 24.00 -2.87 0.35
C ALA A 320 24.15 -1.38 0.02
N ALA A 321 24.13 -1.03 -1.27
CA ALA A 321 24.20 0.36 -1.69
C ALA A 321 23.06 1.12 -1.01
N ALA A 322 23.38 2.20 -0.31
CA ALA A 322 22.39 3.02 0.36
C ALA A 322 21.52 3.71 -0.71
N ALA A 323 20.19 3.75 -0.47
CA ALA A 323 19.29 4.50 -1.34
C ALA A 323 19.78 5.96 -1.50
N SER A 324 19.61 6.50 -2.70
CA SER A 324 19.97 7.91 -2.96
C SER A 324 19.12 8.86 -2.11
N PRO A 325 19.64 10.02 -1.70
CA PRO A 325 18.83 11.01 -0.99
C PRO A 325 17.62 11.45 -1.82
N ALA A 326 16.47 11.59 -1.18
CA ALA A 326 15.29 12.15 -1.83
C ALA A 326 15.37 13.67 -1.85
N SER A 327 14.96 14.28 -2.96
CA SER A 327 14.81 15.72 -3.10
C SER A 327 13.34 16.11 -2.95
N PHE A 328 13.08 17.23 -2.28
CA PHE A 328 11.73 17.79 -2.08
C PHE A 328 11.78 19.29 -1.92
N THR A 329 10.66 19.96 -2.13
CA THR A 329 10.56 21.39 -1.85
C THR A 329 10.26 21.63 -0.38
N ARG A 330 10.87 22.62 0.24
CA ARG A 330 10.64 22.97 1.67
C ARG A 330 9.20 23.35 1.97
N GLY A 331 8.46 23.84 0.97
CA GLY A 331 7.04 24.17 1.10
C GLY A 331 6.11 22.99 1.13
N LEU A 332 6.59 21.76 0.89
CA LEU A 332 5.76 20.56 0.79
C LEU A 332 4.93 20.32 2.06
N ALA A 333 5.58 20.42 3.23
CA ALA A 333 4.95 20.30 4.55
C ALA A 333 5.88 20.93 5.61
N ASP A 334 5.40 21.11 6.84
CA ASP A 334 6.23 21.57 7.96
C ASP A 334 7.31 20.52 8.30
N PHE A 335 6.95 19.24 8.16
CA PHE A 335 7.86 18.12 8.36
C PHE A 335 7.77 17.14 7.19
N VAL A 336 8.92 16.61 6.78
CA VAL A 336 9.04 15.62 5.70
C VAL A 336 9.75 14.38 6.24
N GLY A 337 9.22 13.21 5.92
CA GLY A 337 9.88 11.91 6.18
C GLY A 337 10.31 11.26 4.87
N VAL A 338 11.54 10.78 4.80
CA VAL A 338 12.07 10.08 3.63
C VAL A 338 11.99 8.58 3.84
N PHE A 339 11.19 7.91 3.04
CA PHE A 339 10.95 6.48 3.12
C PHE A 339 11.63 5.75 1.97
N VAL A 340 12.06 4.52 2.20
CA VAL A 340 12.48 3.63 1.12
C VAL A 340 11.22 3.01 0.54
N ASP A 341 11.14 2.95 -0.78
CA ASP A 341 10.15 2.10 -1.44
C ASP A 341 10.49 0.64 -1.13
N ALA A 342 9.64 -0.01 -0.35
CA ALA A 342 9.82 -1.42 -0.01
C ALA A 342 9.58 -2.33 -1.23
N GLY A 343 9.14 -1.75 -2.35
CA GLY A 343 8.77 -2.47 -3.55
C GLY A 343 7.52 -3.33 -3.39
N GLY A 344 6.94 -3.76 -4.49
CA GLY A 344 5.73 -4.60 -4.51
C GLY A 344 5.91 -5.97 -3.84
N ILE A 345 7.15 -6.39 -3.56
CA ILE A 345 7.50 -7.67 -2.91
C ILE A 345 7.13 -7.68 -1.41
N GLU A 346 7.21 -6.55 -0.74
CA GLU A 346 6.91 -6.42 0.69
C GLU A 346 5.44 -6.00 0.94
N ALA A 347 4.72 -5.53 -0.10
CA ALA A 347 3.30 -5.23 -0.03
C ALA A 347 2.44 -6.50 0.08
N PHE A 348 1.17 -6.34 0.42
CA PHE A 348 0.22 -7.47 0.38
C PHE A 348 -0.09 -7.87 -1.07
N PRO A 349 -0.38 -9.16 -1.34
CA PRO A 349 -0.62 -9.62 -2.71
C PRO A 349 -1.80 -8.91 -3.36
N GLN A 350 -1.58 -8.42 -4.57
CA GLN A 350 -2.60 -7.83 -5.43
C GLN A 350 -3.05 -8.89 -6.45
N LEU A 351 -4.25 -9.44 -6.29
CA LEU A 351 -4.69 -10.55 -7.14
C LEU A 351 -4.97 -10.13 -8.58
N GLY A 352 -5.35 -8.87 -8.80
CA GLY A 352 -5.49 -8.27 -10.13
C GLY A 352 -6.80 -8.58 -10.84
N PHE A 353 -7.93 -8.55 -10.14
CA PHE A 353 -9.26 -8.62 -10.75
C PHE A 353 -10.27 -7.72 -10.04
N GLN A 354 -11.40 -7.47 -10.71
CA GLN A 354 -12.51 -6.70 -10.16
C GLN A 354 -13.80 -7.52 -10.16
N LEU A 355 -14.68 -7.19 -9.22
CA LEU A 355 -16.01 -7.78 -9.09
C LEU A 355 -17.08 -6.81 -9.61
N THR A 356 -18.19 -7.34 -10.12
CA THR A 356 -19.39 -6.55 -10.48
C THR A 356 -19.98 -5.84 -9.26
N ASP A 357 -20.58 -4.67 -9.49
CA ASP A 357 -21.10 -3.85 -8.38
C ASP A 357 -22.49 -4.27 -7.87
N LYS A 358 -23.24 -5.12 -8.60
CA LYS A 358 -24.71 -5.20 -8.46
C LYS A 358 -25.29 -6.61 -8.24
N GLU A 359 -24.49 -7.65 -8.17
CA GLU A 359 -25.02 -9.02 -8.07
C GLU A 359 -24.84 -9.60 -6.68
N GLU A 360 -25.86 -10.33 -6.20
CA GLU A 360 -25.79 -11.12 -4.96
C GLU A 360 -24.72 -12.21 -5.04
N ALA A 361 -24.45 -12.72 -6.26
CA ALA A 361 -23.37 -13.66 -6.51
C ALA A 361 -22.11 -12.92 -6.99
N PRO A 362 -20.97 -13.03 -6.29
CA PRO A 362 -19.74 -12.37 -6.67
C PRO A 362 -19.26 -12.81 -8.06
N THR A 363 -19.34 -11.92 -9.04
CA THR A 363 -18.93 -12.21 -10.43
C THR A 363 -17.76 -11.32 -10.82
N VAL A 364 -16.76 -11.92 -11.47
CA VAL A 364 -15.58 -11.21 -11.98
C VAL A 364 -16.00 -10.32 -13.15
N SER A 365 -15.82 -9.00 -13.00
CA SER A 365 -16.12 -8.03 -14.07
C SER A 365 -14.94 -7.79 -15.00
N MET A 366 -13.72 -7.90 -14.47
CA MET A 366 -12.49 -7.68 -15.22
C MET A 366 -11.32 -8.39 -14.54
N VAL A 367 -10.39 -8.88 -15.34
CA VAL A 367 -9.08 -9.37 -14.91
C VAL A 367 -8.03 -8.49 -15.58
N PHE A 368 -7.08 -7.97 -14.80
CA PHE A 368 -5.99 -7.14 -15.32
C PHE A 368 -4.98 -8.01 -16.07
N PRO A 369 -4.48 -7.56 -17.23
CA PRO A 369 -3.34 -8.20 -17.87
C PRO A 369 -2.16 -8.31 -16.89
N ASP A 370 -1.30 -9.30 -17.08
CA ASP A 370 -0.06 -9.52 -16.33
C ASP A 370 -0.25 -9.66 -14.80
N SER A 371 -1.47 -9.97 -14.37
CA SER A 371 -1.80 -10.19 -12.96
C SER A 371 -1.75 -11.66 -12.55
N ILE A 372 -1.64 -11.90 -11.24
CA ILE A 372 -1.73 -13.26 -10.65
C ILE A 372 -3.02 -13.95 -11.09
N ALA A 373 -4.14 -13.22 -11.13
CA ALA A 373 -5.43 -13.76 -11.56
C ALA A 373 -5.43 -14.14 -13.05
N ALA A 374 -4.82 -13.31 -13.91
CA ALA A 374 -4.69 -13.61 -15.34
C ALA A 374 -3.82 -14.86 -15.56
N ALA A 375 -2.65 -14.92 -14.92
CA ALA A 375 -1.75 -16.07 -15.00
C ALA A 375 -2.39 -17.36 -14.49
N ALA A 376 -3.27 -17.28 -13.49
CA ALA A 376 -4.03 -18.41 -12.98
C ALA A 376 -5.20 -18.84 -13.86
N GLY A 377 -5.57 -18.04 -14.87
CA GLY A 377 -6.67 -18.32 -15.78
C GLY A 377 -8.05 -17.90 -15.28
N LEU A 378 -8.14 -16.99 -14.29
CA LEU A 378 -9.40 -16.33 -13.93
C LEU A 378 -9.86 -15.46 -15.10
N ALA A 379 -11.16 -15.42 -15.38
CA ALA A 379 -11.70 -14.69 -16.51
C ALA A 379 -12.90 -13.81 -16.12
N ALA A 380 -13.11 -12.74 -16.87
CA ALA A 380 -14.33 -11.95 -16.75
C ALA A 380 -15.57 -12.83 -17.05
N GLY A 381 -16.60 -12.71 -16.22
CA GLY A 381 -17.80 -13.55 -16.25
C GLY A 381 -17.75 -14.75 -15.31
N ASP A 382 -16.60 -15.08 -14.71
CA ASP A 382 -16.53 -16.13 -13.69
C ASP A 382 -17.35 -15.73 -12.46
N ARG A 383 -18.27 -16.60 -12.06
CA ARG A 383 -19.02 -16.46 -10.81
C ARG A 383 -18.31 -17.21 -9.71
N ILE A 384 -17.81 -16.51 -8.71
CA ILE A 384 -17.08 -17.12 -7.59
C ILE A 384 -18.06 -17.83 -6.67
N ILE A 385 -17.89 -19.14 -6.48
CA ILE A 385 -18.73 -19.99 -5.64
C ILE A 385 -18.13 -20.13 -4.25
N ASP A 386 -16.84 -20.42 -4.16
CA ASP A 386 -16.10 -20.49 -2.90
C ASP A 386 -14.64 -20.07 -3.07
N VAL A 387 -14.01 -19.72 -1.95
CA VAL A 387 -12.57 -19.47 -1.83
C VAL A 387 -12.02 -20.41 -0.77
N ASN A 388 -11.09 -21.29 -1.14
CA ASN A 388 -10.51 -22.31 -0.24
C ASN A 388 -11.59 -23.17 0.47
N GLY A 389 -12.71 -23.46 -0.20
CA GLY A 389 -13.83 -24.21 0.36
C GLY A 389 -14.79 -23.39 1.24
N VAL A 390 -14.54 -22.11 1.45
CA VAL A 390 -15.45 -21.19 2.16
C VAL A 390 -16.35 -20.50 1.15
N ARG A 391 -17.66 -20.72 1.25
CA ARG A 391 -18.66 -20.10 0.39
C ARG A 391 -19.05 -18.73 0.95
N PRO A 392 -18.69 -17.61 0.29
CA PRO A 392 -19.10 -16.31 0.77
C PRO A 392 -20.60 -16.09 0.60
N ALA A 393 -21.27 -15.50 1.59
CA ALA A 393 -22.68 -15.14 1.53
C ALA A 393 -22.96 -14.02 0.50
N GLY A 394 -21.92 -13.30 0.11
CA GLY A 394 -22.00 -12.23 -0.88
C GLY A 394 -20.65 -11.57 -1.09
N ARG A 395 -20.69 -10.45 -1.81
CA ARG A 395 -19.50 -9.70 -2.20
C ARG A 395 -18.67 -9.17 -1.00
N SER A 396 -19.33 -8.76 0.07
CA SER A 396 -18.66 -8.25 1.28
C SER A 396 -17.79 -9.32 1.91
N GLU A 397 -18.37 -10.48 2.14
CA GLU A 397 -17.64 -11.60 2.73
C GLU A 397 -16.52 -12.11 1.81
N LEU A 398 -16.77 -12.14 0.49
CA LEU A 398 -15.70 -12.44 -0.46
C LEU A 398 -14.54 -11.45 -0.33
N ARG A 399 -14.81 -10.14 -0.25
CA ARG A 399 -13.75 -9.14 -0.09
C ARG A 399 -12.99 -9.32 1.23
N THR A 400 -13.67 -9.70 2.28
CA THR A 400 -13.04 -10.03 3.57
C THR A 400 -12.11 -11.25 3.42
N LEU A 401 -12.57 -12.31 2.75
CA LEU A 401 -11.73 -13.48 2.47
C LEU A 401 -10.51 -13.13 1.61
N LEU A 402 -10.69 -12.29 0.59
CA LEU A 402 -9.58 -11.84 -0.27
C LEU A 402 -8.60 -10.92 0.49
N ALA A 403 -9.09 -10.10 1.38
CA ALA A 403 -8.24 -9.24 2.20
C ALA A 403 -7.41 -10.03 3.24
N ALA A 404 -7.79 -11.26 3.55
CA ALA A 404 -7.03 -12.15 4.42
C ALA A 404 -5.91 -12.92 3.67
N THR A 405 -5.75 -12.70 2.35
CA THR A 405 -4.70 -13.39 1.58
C THR A 405 -3.32 -12.79 1.87
N GLU A 406 -2.32 -13.64 1.98
CA GLU A 406 -0.94 -13.28 2.26
C GLU A 406 0.00 -13.87 1.21
N TRP A 407 1.24 -13.39 1.16
CA TRP A 407 2.27 -14.06 0.37
C TRP A 407 2.58 -15.46 0.92
N ARG A 408 3.09 -16.31 0.04
CA ARG A 408 3.48 -17.70 0.32
C ARG A 408 2.29 -18.60 0.66
N GLN A 409 1.16 -18.39 -0.01
CA GLN A 409 0.00 -19.28 0.11
C GLN A 409 -0.62 -19.61 -1.24
N ARG A 410 -1.39 -20.70 -1.25
CA ARG A 410 -2.31 -21.04 -2.34
C ARG A 410 -3.70 -20.50 -2.02
N VAL A 411 -4.32 -19.87 -3.01
CA VAL A 411 -5.73 -19.48 -2.94
C VAL A 411 -6.48 -20.16 -4.08
N GLY A 412 -7.41 -21.06 -3.74
CA GLY A 412 -8.24 -21.79 -4.69
C GLY A 412 -9.63 -21.17 -4.77
N PHE A 413 -10.05 -20.81 -5.96
CA PHE A 413 -11.41 -20.35 -6.26
C PHE A 413 -12.19 -21.48 -6.95
N MET A 414 -13.33 -21.87 -6.43
CA MET A 414 -14.31 -22.59 -7.23
C MET A 414 -15.13 -21.56 -7.99
N VAL A 415 -15.07 -21.58 -9.30
CA VAL A 415 -15.83 -20.66 -10.16
C VAL A 415 -16.83 -21.44 -11.02
N GLU A 416 -17.94 -20.79 -11.35
CA GLU A 416 -18.84 -21.25 -12.41
C GLU A 416 -18.57 -20.42 -13.67
N ARG A 417 -18.20 -21.10 -14.74
CA ARG A 417 -17.94 -20.55 -16.07
C ARG A 417 -18.77 -21.33 -17.10
N ASN A 418 -19.64 -20.64 -17.82
CA ASN A 418 -20.53 -21.25 -18.83
C ASN A 418 -21.38 -22.43 -18.28
N GLY A 419 -21.82 -22.34 -17.03
CA GLY A 419 -22.62 -23.36 -16.36
C GLY A 419 -21.83 -24.57 -15.83
N ALA A 420 -20.52 -24.61 -16.01
CA ALA A 420 -19.65 -25.65 -15.45
C ALA A 420 -18.82 -25.08 -14.27
N GLN A 421 -18.69 -25.89 -13.22
CA GLN A 421 -17.81 -25.58 -12.11
C GLN A 421 -16.38 -26.02 -12.40
N GLN A 422 -15.42 -25.15 -12.12
CA GLN A 422 -14.00 -25.46 -12.24
C GLN A 422 -13.21 -24.74 -11.13
N GLU A 423 -12.10 -25.33 -10.76
CA GLU A 423 -11.18 -24.68 -9.84
C GLU A 423 -10.18 -23.81 -10.62
N VAL A 424 -10.01 -22.56 -10.15
CA VAL A 424 -8.93 -21.66 -10.54
C VAL A 424 -8.10 -21.39 -9.30
N ALA A 425 -6.83 -21.77 -9.32
CA ALA A 425 -5.95 -21.62 -8.16
C ALA A 425 -4.78 -20.70 -8.48
N MET A 426 -4.45 -19.87 -7.51
CA MET A 426 -3.35 -18.92 -7.52
C MET A 426 -2.32 -19.32 -6.47
N LEU A 427 -1.04 -19.32 -6.84
CA LEU A 427 0.07 -19.37 -5.90
C LEU A 427 0.56 -17.94 -5.69
N LEU A 428 0.39 -17.44 -4.47
CA LEU A 428 0.70 -16.05 -4.12
C LEU A 428 2.16 -15.96 -3.69
N TYR A 429 3.03 -15.69 -4.64
CA TYR A 429 4.44 -15.42 -4.41
C TYR A 429 4.84 -14.10 -5.06
N PRO A 430 5.71 -13.31 -4.42
CA PRO A 430 6.21 -12.08 -5.01
C PRO A 430 6.89 -12.39 -6.35
N GLN A 431 6.49 -11.70 -7.39
CA GLN A 431 7.21 -11.75 -8.67
C GLN A 431 8.45 -10.88 -8.52
N VAL A 432 9.63 -11.50 -8.69
CA VAL A 432 10.90 -10.78 -8.70
C VAL A 432 11.14 -10.29 -10.11
N ASP A 433 10.88 -9.02 -10.36
CA ASP A 433 11.21 -8.37 -11.63
C ASP A 433 12.64 -7.81 -11.55
N LEU A 434 13.56 -8.46 -12.25
CA LEU A 434 14.95 -8.01 -12.33
C LEU A 434 15.19 -6.98 -13.44
N SER A 435 14.19 -6.66 -14.27
CA SER A 435 14.26 -5.53 -15.20
C SER A 435 14.20 -4.19 -14.46
N GLU A 436 13.68 -4.21 -13.23
CA GLU A 436 13.65 -3.07 -12.31
C GLU A 436 14.36 -3.43 -10.99
N PRO A 437 15.70 -3.45 -10.93
CA PRO A 437 16.47 -3.84 -9.74
C PRO A 437 16.15 -3.04 -8.48
N ALA A 438 15.67 -1.82 -8.67
CA ALA A 438 15.25 -0.90 -7.60
C ALA A 438 14.05 -1.40 -6.80
N THR A 439 13.15 -2.15 -7.43
CA THR A 439 11.93 -2.67 -6.77
C THR A 439 12.16 -4.01 -6.06
N ALA A 440 13.31 -4.62 -6.25
CA ALA A 440 13.67 -5.92 -5.68
C ALA A 440 15.09 -5.95 -5.07
N PRO A 441 15.44 -5.03 -4.16
CA PRO A 441 16.80 -4.97 -3.61
C PRO A 441 17.16 -6.26 -2.88
N GLY A 442 18.32 -6.81 -3.23
CA GLY A 442 18.85 -8.06 -2.66
C GLY A 442 18.22 -9.35 -3.20
N TRP A 443 17.26 -9.27 -4.11
CA TRP A 443 16.69 -10.44 -4.77
C TRP A 443 17.47 -10.81 -6.03
N SER A 444 17.54 -12.11 -6.31
CA SER A 444 18.12 -12.65 -7.53
C SER A 444 17.42 -13.95 -7.92
N ILE A 445 17.41 -14.24 -9.21
CA ILE A 445 16.89 -15.49 -9.76
C ILE A 445 17.97 -16.19 -10.57
N GLY A 446 17.85 -17.51 -10.70
CA GLY A 446 18.70 -18.33 -11.55
C GLY A 446 18.01 -19.66 -11.86
N PRO A 447 18.47 -20.41 -12.88
CA PRO A 447 17.91 -21.71 -13.16
C PRO A 447 18.17 -22.67 -12.00
N ALA A 448 17.14 -23.45 -11.60
CA ALA A 448 17.29 -24.52 -10.63
C ALA A 448 17.64 -25.84 -11.33
N ALA A 449 18.61 -26.58 -10.77
CA ALA A 449 18.88 -27.95 -11.18
C ALA A 449 17.66 -28.84 -10.89
N GLU A 450 17.55 -29.97 -11.58
CA GLU A 450 16.52 -30.96 -11.27
C GLU A 450 16.68 -31.47 -9.83
N PHE A 451 15.60 -31.53 -9.08
CA PHE A 451 15.59 -31.93 -7.67
C PHE A 451 14.33 -32.72 -7.34
N ASP A 452 14.43 -33.60 -6.35
CA ASP A 452 13.29 -34.27 -5.73
C ASP A 452 13.00 -33.61 -4.38
N PRO A 453 11.79 -33.03 -4.19
CA PRO A 453 11.42 -32.41 -2.91
C PRO A 453 11.54 -33.35 -1.71
N GLU A 454 11.40 -34.66 -1.90
CA GLU A 454 11.47 -35.68 -0.83
C GLU A 454 12.91 -36.13 -0.55
N ALA A 455 13.83 -36.01 -1.49
CA ALA A 455 15.20 -36.53 -1.37
C ALA A 455 16.04 -35.90 -0.27
N GLY A 456 15.71 -34.69 0.18
CA GLY A 456 16.41 -33.98 1.27
C GLY A 456 17.79 -33.40 0.90
N SER A 457 18.15 -33.47 -0.37
CA SER A 457 19.33 -32.79 -0.89
C SER A 457 19.02 -31.28 -1.05
N PRO A 458 20.03 -30.39 -0.79
CA PRO A 458 19.89 -28.99 -1.11
C PRO A 458 19.60 -28.74 -2.59
N VAL A 459 18.70 -27.80 -2.88
CA VAL A 459 18.46 -27.38 -4.26
C VAL A 459 19.69 -26.61 -4.76
N ALA A 460 20.23 -27.04 -5.88
CA ALA A 460 21.38 -26.43 -6.53
C ALA A 460 20.96 -25.55 -7.70
N GLU A 461 21.83 -24.61 -8.09
CA GLU A 461 21.69 -23.86 -9.34
C GLU A 461 22.15 -24.73 -10.51
N ALA A 462 21.43 -24.68 -11.63
CA ALA A 462 21.84 -25.35 -12.84
C ALA A 462 23.04 -24.61 -13.46
N THR A 463 24.03 -25.37 -13.94
CA THR A 463 25.21 -24.81 -14.64
C THR A 463 24.96 -24.50 -16.12
N GLU A 464 23.85 -24.97 -16.66
CA GLU A 464 23.43 -24.75 -18.04
C GLU A 464 21.92 -24.46 -18.07
N ASP A 465 21.44 -23.68 -19.05
CA ASP A 465 20.02 -23.30 -19.25
C ASP A 465 19.17 -24.50 -19.74
N LEU A 466 19.30 -25.65 -19.10
CA LEU A 466 18.72 -26.92 -19.56
C LEU A 466 17.22 -27.06 -19.24
N HIS A 467 16.68 -26.30 -18.27
CA HIS A 467 15.28 -26.37 -17.89
C HIS A 467 14.68 -24.99 -17.59
N PRO A 468 14.10 -24.31 -18.61
CA PRO A 468 13.52 -22.98 -18.41
C PRO A 468 12.26 -22.97 -17.50
N ARG A 469 11.93 -24.10 -16.87
CA ARG A 469 10.70 -24.26 -16.06
C ARG A 469 10.91 -24.16 -14.55
N SER A 470 12.17 -24.28 -14.09
CA SER A 470 12.47 -24.23 -12.64
C SER A 470 13.42 -23.09 -12.36
N ILE A 471 12.96 -22.14 -11.52
CA ILE A 471 13.67 -20.91 -11.20
C ILE A 471 13.95 -20.91 -9.69
N LEU A 472 15.23 -20.86 -9.30
CA LEU A 472 15.63 -20.69 -7.90
C LEU A 472 15.67 -19.20 -7.57
N VAL A 473 14.86 -18.80 -6.60
CA VAL A 473 14.77 -17.43 -6.11
C VAL A 473 15.57 -17.28 -4.82
N ARG A 474 16.38 -16.25 -4.75
CA ARG A 474 17.28 -15.95 -3.61
C ARG A 474 17.01 -14.55 -3.09
N ARG A 475 17.27 -14.36 -1.79
CA ARG A 475 17.33 -13.04 -1.14
C ARG A 475 18.68 -12.91 -0.43
N ASN A 476 19.45 -11.88 -0.75
CA ASN A 476 20.81 -11.66 -0.22
C ASN A 476 21.72 -12.90 -0.37
N GLY A 477 21.61 -13.57 -1.53
CA GLY A 477 22.35 -14.78 -1.85
C GLY A 477 21.80 -16.08 -1.23
N ALA A 478 20.91 -16.00 -0.24
CA ALA A 478 20.30 -17.18 0.38
C ALA A 478 19.09 -17.68 -0.41
N PRO A 479 18.98 -18.99 -0.70
CA PRO A 479 17.82 -19.56 -1.37
C PRO A 479 16.56 -19.35 -0.54
N GLN A 480 15.44 -19.06 -1.21
CA GLN A 480 14.14 -18.83 -0.60
C GLN A 480 13.11 -19.87 -1.05
N TRP A 481 12.96 -20.03 -2.37
CA TRP A 481 12.05 -21.01 -2.98
C TRP A 481 12.48 -21.33 -4.41
N VAL A 482 11.92 -22.41 -4.95
CA VAL A 482 11.98 -22.74 -6.37
C VAL A 482 10.58 -22.62 -6.97
N GLU A 483 10.46 -21.88 -8.05
CA GLU A 483 9.26 -21.77 -8.86
C GLU A 483 9.30 -22.80 -10.01
N VAL A 484 8.20 -23.51 -10.21
CA VAL A 484 7.99 -24.33 -11.40
C VAL A 484 6.89 -23.67 -12.22
N ARG A 485 7.16 -23.35 -13.48
CA ARG A 485 6.27 -22.56 -14.32
C ARG A 485 5.92 -23.24 -15.63
N THR A 486 4.70 -22.96 -16.13
CA THR A 486 4.32 -23.15 -17.53
C THR A 486 3.89 -21.80 -18.10
N GLY A 487 4.72 -21.21 -18.96
CA GLY A 487 4.55 -19.81 -19.38
C GLY A 487 4.63 -18.88 -18.17
N GLU A 488 3.67 -17.96 -18.03
CA GLU A 488 3.58 -17.02 -16.92
C GLU A 488 2.97 -17.65 -15.64
N ALA A 489 2.34 -18.81 -15.74
CA ALA A 489 1.66 -19.43 -14.61
C ALA A 489 2.62 -20.21 -13.71
N LEU A 490 2.51 -20.01 -12.39
CA LEU A 490 3.15 -20.85 -11.38
C LEU A 490 2.40 -22.18 -11.25
N ASP A 491 3.06 -23.29 -11.55
CA ASP A 491 2.49 -24.65 -11.39
C ASP A 491 2.75 -25.19 -9.99
N ALA A 492 3.95 -24.95 -9.47
CA ALA A 492 4.32 -25.30 -8.10
C ALA A 492 5.35 -24.31 -7.55
N VAL A 493 5.41 -24.22 -6.23
CA VAL A 493 6.51 -23.56 -5.51
C VAL A 493 6.99 -24.47 -4.39
N HIS A 494 8.30 -24.60 -4.29
CA HIS A 494 8.99 -25.39 -3.27
C HIS A 494 9.81 -24.47 -2.39
N GLU A 495 9.33 -24.20 -1.18
CA GLU A 495 10.06 -23.39 -0.19
C GLU A 495 11.22 -24.19 0.39
N VAL A 496 12.34 -23.50 0.63
CA VAL A 496 13.55 -24.13 1.17
C VAL A 496 13.95 -23.50 2.50
N ASP A 497 14.64 -24.28 3.34
CA ASP A 497 15.26 -23.80 4.57
C ASP A 497 16.60 -23.09 4.31
N GLY A 498 17.28 -22.68 5.40
CA GLY A 498 18.59 -22.03 5.33
C GLY A 498 19.70 -22.90 4.72
N ASP A 499 19.53 -24.22 4.69
CA ASP A 499 20.44 -25.19 4.07
C ASP A 499 20.04 -25.48 2.61
N GLY A 500 18.98 -24.85 2.09
CA GLY A 500 18.48 -25.05 0.72
C GLY A 500 17.64 -26.32 0.53
N ARG A 501 17.24 -27.01 1.60
CA ARG A 501 16.40 -28.21 1.53
C ARG A 501 14.93 -27.84 1.49
N VAL A 502 14.13 -28.54 0.67
CA VAL A 502 12.69 -28.29 0.59
C VAL A 502 11.99 -28.62 1.91
N VAL A 503 11.27 -27.65 2.44
CA VAL A 503 10.46 -27.76 3.67
C VAL A 503 8.96 -27.72 3.41
N ARG A 504 8.55 -27.15 2.28
CA ARG A 504 7.15 -27.05 1.88
C ARG A 504 7.00 -26.98 0.38
N SER A 505 5.99 -27.66 -0.15
CA SER A 505 5.62 -27.60 -1.56
C SER A 505 4.15 -27.19 -1.69
N LEU A 506 3.85 -26.21 -2.53
CA LEU A 506 2.52 -25.78 -2.90
C LEU A 506 2.30 -26.06 -4.38
N TYR A 507 1.15 -26.63 -4.72
CA TYR A 507 0.79 -27.01 -6.08
C TYR A 507 -0.46 -26.25 -6.54
N ARG A 508 -0.44 -25.71 -7.74
CA ARG A 508 -1.60 -25.07 -8.35
C ARG A 508 -2.72 -26.07 -8.57
N ALA A 509 -2.42 -27.18 -9.25
CA ALA A 509 -3.33 -28.28 -9.44
C ALA A 509 -3.15 -29.33 -8.31
N PRO A 510 -4.23 -29.97 -7.84
CA PRO A 510 -4.10 -31.06 -6.88
C PRO A 510 -3.25 -32.22 -7.40
N LEU A 511 -2.47 -32.81 -6.53
CA LEU A 511 -1.79 -34.08 -6.76
C LEU A 511 -2.82 -35.21 -6.92
N PRO A 512 -2.44 -36.42 -7.41
CA PRO A 512 -3.35 -37.52 -7.61
C PRO A 512 -4.15 -37.96 -6.36
N ASP A 513 -3.61 -37.73 -5.17
CA ASP A 513 -4.27 -38.00 -3.88
C ASP A 513 -5.15 -36.83 -3.38
N GLY A 514 -5.23 -35.74 -4.14
CA GLY A 514 -5.99 -34.53 -3.81
C GLY A 514 -5.22 -33.50 -2.99
N ALA A 515 -3.95 -33.74 -2.65
CA ALA A 515 -3.13 -32.78 -1.93
C ALA A 515 -2.79 -31.57 -2.82
N VAL A 516 -2.80 -30.39 -2.24
CA VAL A 516 -2.37 -29.13 -2.87
C VAL A 516 -1.19 -28.50 -2.12
N GLU A 517 -0.87 -29.05 -0.97
CA GLU A 517 0.28 -28.68 -0.15
C GLU A 517 0.91 -29.93 0.45
N VAL A 518 2.24 -29.95 0.52
CA VAL A 518 3.01 -30.96 1.22
C VAL A 518 4.01 -30.26 2.14
N ARG A 519 3.99 -30.59 3.43
CA ARG A 519 4.92 -30.08 4.45
C ARG A 519 5.87 -31.19 4.83
N TYR A 520 7.17 -30.91 4.72
CA TYR A 520 8.24 -31.88 4.99
C TYR A 520 8.88 -31.61 6.35
N ARG A 521 8.92 -32.62 7.21
CA ARG A 521 9.67 -32.58 8.44
C ARG A 521 10.92 -33.47 8.28
N ARG A 522 12.07 -32.90 8.61
CA ARG A 522 13.35 -33.56 8.44
C ARG A 522 14.16 -33.59 9.73
N ALA A 523 15.00 -34.61 9.90
CA ALA A 523 16.02 -34.65 10.90
C ALA A 523 17.15 -33.67 10.56
N ALA A 524 18.04 -33.42 11.51
CA ALA A 524 19.18 -32.49 11.33
C ALA A 524 20.15 -32.89 10.20
N ASP A 525 20.22 -34.18 9.89
CA ASP A 525 21.00 -34.72 8.77
C ASP A 525 20.32 -34.63 7.40
N GLY A 526 19.07 -34.07 7.35
CA GLY A 526 18.31 -33.91 6.14
C GLY A 526 17.39 -35.08 5.79
N VAL A 527 17.42 -36.19 6.54
CA VAL A 527 16.57 -37.34 6.31
C VAL A 527 15.08 -36.97 6.55
N LEU A 528 14.20 -37.35 5.63
CA LEU A 528 12.76 -37.14 5.74
C LEU A 528 12.17 -37.99 6.88
N GLU A 529 11.62 -37.30 7.90
CA GLU A 529 10.91 -37.95 9.00
C GLU A 529 9.43 -38.14 8.70
N SER A 530 8.82 -37.15 8.07
CA SER A 530 7.39 -37.18 7.66
C SER A 530 7.10 -36.18 6.56
N ALA A 531 6.06 -36.49 5.77
CA ALA A 531 5.46 -35.59 4.81
C ALA A 531 3.95 -35.49 5.10
N VAL A 532 3.49 -34.33 5.52
CA VAL A 532 2.06 -34.07 5.77
C VAL A 532 1.45 -33.49 4.51
N ARG A 533 0.42 -34.14 3.99
CA ARG A 533 -0.31 -33.77 2.77
C ARG A 533 -1.61 -33.09 3.15
N VAL A 534 -1.93 -31.97 2.51
CA VAL A 534 -3.06 -31.10 2.88
C VAL A 534 -3.91 -30.85 1.63
N ASP A 535 -5.23 -31.03 1.76
CA ASP A 535 -6.17 -30.75 0.68
C ASP A 535 -6.51 -29.24 0.56
N ARG A 536 -7.31 -28.88 -0.43
CA ARG A 536 -7.71 -27.49 -0.71
C ARG A 536 -8.48 -26.80 0.43
N SER A 537 -9.07 -27.56 1.35
CA SER A 537 -9.80 -27.03 2.51
C SER A 537 -8.90 -26.83 3.73
N GLY A 538 -7.62 -27.13 3.62
CA GLY A 538 -6.65 -27.07 4.72
C GLY A 538 -6.66 -28.33 5.61
N ARG A 539 -7.38 -29.39 5.22
CA ARG A 539 -7.45 -30.64 5.98
C ARG A 539 -6.29 -31.55 5.61
N GLU A 540 -5.65 -32.13 6.62
CA GLU A 540 -4.63 -33.15 6.43
C GLU A 540 -5.26 -34.42 5.86
N LEU A 541 -4.64 -34.95 4.80
CA LEU A 541 -5.00 -36.23 4.20
C LEU A 541 -4.36 -37.35 5.00
N ALA A 542 -5.04 -38.47 5.08
CA ALA A 542 -4.47 -39.68 5.66
C ALA A 542 -3.22 -40.10 4.86
N PRO A 543 -2.16 -40.58 5.55
CA PRO A 543 -0.93 -41.03 4.90
C PRO A 543 -1.17 -42.21 3.97
#